data_8fa3860ab4a18e71f37f99681d6585b6
#
_entry.id   8fa3860ab4a18e71f37f99681d6585b6
#
_cell.length_a   1.000
_cell.length_b   1.000
_cell.length_c   1.000
_cell.angle_alpha   90.00
_cell.angle_beta   90.00
_cell.angle_gamma   90.00
#
_symmetry.space_group_name_H-M   'P 1'
#
loop_
_entity.id
_entity.type
_entity.pdbx_description
1 polymer ?
#
loop_
_entity_poly.entity_id
_entity_poly.type
_entity_poly.pdbx_seq_one_letter_code
_entity_poly.pdbx_strand_id
1 'polypeptide(L)'
;MNCMQIATLLLLVAASEPTVHYTRPPVDQLKKKLTPEQYHVTQQNGTERAFSGALWNNHEAGLYVDVVTGEPLFSSTDKFDSGTGWPSFVKPVELNRVVEKRDVSWGMARVEVRSKDGDSHLGHVFDDGPQDRGGLRYCINSASLRFIPVAKLESEGYGQYLKLFGQAPVTKGTQGSTKEKSVKTETAILAGGCFWGMEEIIRKIPGVIDTEAGYTGGWLKNPHYDDTHDSKSGHAESVKVVFDPQKLSYEELLEKWFFRMHDPTTLNRQGNDVGTQYRSAIFYTSEEQKKTAEAVKARVDKSGKWKKPIVTEIIAASQWWPAEEYHQDYLQRNPGGYTCHYLRD
;
A
#
# COMPACT_ATOMS: atom_id res chain seq x y z
N MET A 1 -55.91 1.28 26.50
CA MET A 1 -54.56 1.34 27.11
C MET A 1 -53.57 1.10 26.02
N ASN A 2 -52.98 2.17 25.45
CA ASN A 2 -52.00 2.11 24.37
C ASN A 2 -50.59 2.01 24.96
N CYS A 3 -49.88 0.94 24.67
CA CYS A 3 -48.48 0.78 25.00
C CYS A 3 -47.65 1.27 23.78
N MET A 4 -47.08 2.46 23.87
CA MET A 4 -46.17 3.03 22.91
C MET A 4 -44.77 2.42 23.20
N GLN A 5 -44.28 1.57 22.29
CA GLN A 5 -42.88 1.11 22.30
C GLN A 5 -41.99 2.20 21.71
N ILE A 6 -41.13 2.75 22.54
CA ILE A 6 -40.09 3.69 22.13
C ILE A 6 -38.91 2.85 21.62
N ALA A 7 -38.68 2.89 20.30
CA ALA A 7 -37.50 2.31 19.69
C ALA A 7 -36.29 3.27 19.90
N THR A 8 -35.36 2.87 20.75
CA THR A 8 -34.13 3.61 20.96
C THR A 8 -33.17 3.29 19.79
N LEU A 9 -33.01 4.28 18.93
CA LEU A 9 -32.04 4.23 17.83
C LEU A 9 -30.62 4.46 18.41
N LEU A 10 -29.83 3.38 18.57
CA LEU A 10 -28.40 3.50 18.87
C LEU A 10 -27.67 3.97 17.60
N LEU A 11 -27.24 5.23 17.58
CA LEU A 11 -26.24 5.70 16.65
C LEU A 11 -24.89 5.05 17.03
N LEU A 12 -24.44 4.06 16.24
CA LEU A 12 -23.02 3.65 16.25
C LEU A 12 -22.21 4.79 15.62
N VAL A 13 -21.54 5.56 16.46
CA VAL A 13 -20.44 6.44 16.02
C VAL A 13 -19.26 5.52 15.75
N ALA A 14 -18.91 5.35 14.47
CA ALA A 14 -17.66 4.73 14.10
C ALA A 14 -16.52 5.57 14.68
N ALA A 15 -15.77 5.02 15.61
CA ALA A 15 -14.54 5.63 16.11
C ALA A 15 -13.54 5.64 14.95
N SER A 16 -13.31 6.81 14.36
CA SER A 16 -12.16 7.04 13.48
C SER A 16 -10.89 6.80 14.29
N GLU A 17 -9.95 6.02 13.74
CA GLU A 17 -8.61 5.90 14.30
C GLU A 17 -8.05 7.30 14.59
N PRO A 18 -7.34 7.53 15.71
CA PRO A 18 -6.78 8.83 16.01
C PRO A 18 -5.76 9.19 14.94
N THR A 19 -6.14 10.06 14.02
CA THR A 19 -5.20 10.67 13.07
C THR A 19 -4.19 11.46 13.90
N VAL A 20 -2.95 11.00 13.94
CA VAL A 20 -1.85 11.74 14.59
C VAL A 20 -1.66 13.02 13.79
N HIS A 21 -2.06 14.15 14.35
CA HIS A 21 -1.85 15.47 13.77
C HIS A 21 -0.45 15.97 14.13
N TYR A 22 0.38 16.16 13.12
CA TYR A 22 1.69 16.77 13.26
C TYR A 22 1.54 18.29 13.13
N THR A 23 1.90 19.03 14.17
CA THR A 23 1.69 20.48 14.19
C THR A 23 3.03 21.20 14.10
N ARG A 24 3.16 22.09 13.12
CA ARG A 24 4.33 22.95 12.98
C ARG A 24 4.44 23.92 14.17
N PRO A 25 5.56 23.94 14.91
CA PRO A 25 5.77 24.91 15.96
C PRO A 25 5.89 26.35 15.44
N PRO A 26 5.60 27.38 16.28
CA PRO A 26 5.84 28.77 15.94
C PRO A 26 7.32 29.04 15.58
N VAL A 27 7.57 30.05 14.73
CA VAL A 27 8.90 30.36 14.17
C VAL A 27 9.97 30.64 15.25
N ASP A 28 9.58 31.27 16.34
CA ASP A 28 10.48 31.56 17.47
C ASP A 28 10.92 30.28 18.20
N GLN A 29 10.07 29.28 18.28
CA GLN A 29 10.40 27.97 18.82
C GLN A 29 11.27 27.17 17.83
N LEU A 30 11.01 27.25 16.53
CA LEU A 30 11.83 26.59 15.52
C LEU A 30 13.28 27.07 15.56
N LYS A 31 13.51 28.37 15.72
CA LYS A 31 14.86 28.94 15.85
C LYS A 31 15.63 28.45 17.08
N LYS A 32 14.91 28.04 18.13
CA LYS A 32 15.52 27.49 19.36
C LYS A 32 15.74 25.98 19.28
N LYS A 33 14.86 25.28 18.55
CA LYS A 33 14.85 23.82 18.43
C LYS A 33 15.83 23.30 17.36
N LEU A 34 15.92 23.99 16.24
CA LEU A 34 16.69 23.57 15.08
C LEU A 34 18.13 24.09 15.14
N THR A 35 19.08 23.31 14.62
CA THR A 35 20.42 23.82 14.36
C THR A 35 20.36 24.91 13.25
N PRO A 36 21.38 25.77 13.12
CA PRO A 36 21.42 26.77 12.04
C PRO A 36 21.25 26.14 10.64
N GLU A 37 21.86 24.97 10.38
CA GLU A 37 21.74 24.26 9.12
C GLU A 37 20.34 23.69 8.89
N GLN A 38 19.75 23.04 9.93
CA GLN A 38 18.37 22.55 9.84
C GLN A 38 17.39 23.68 9.59
N TYR A 39 17.56 24.84 10.26
CA TYR A 39 16.72 26.00 10.05
C TYR A 39 16.89 26.57 8.64
N HIS A 40 18.14 26.69 8.18
CA HIS A 40 18.45 27.17 6.84
C HIS A 40 17.80 26.27 5.77
N VAL A 41 17.94 24.97 5.89
CA VAL A 41 17.37 24.00 4.94
C VAL A 41 15.85 24.01 5.00
N THR A 42 15.24 23.79 6.17
CA THR A 42 13.79 23.54 6.28
C THR A 42 12.95 24.82 6.15
N GLN A 43 13.46 25.99 6.59
CA GLN A 43 12.70 27.24 6.71
C GLN A 43 13.11 28.30 5.69
N GLN A 44 14.29 28.18 5.09
CA GLN A 44 14.82 29.16 4.12
C GLN A 44 15.10 28.56 2.76
N ASN A 45 14.61 27.32 2.51
CA ASN A 45 14.79 26.58 1.25
C ASN A 45 16.27 26.40 0.89
N GLY A 46 17.12 26.21 1.89
CA GLY A 46 18.55 25.95 1.71
C GLY A 46 18.83 24.52 1.26
N THR A 47 20.07 24.27 0.86
CA THR A 47 20.57 22.94 0.52
C THR A 47 21.87 22.71 1.28
N GLU A 48 21.97 21.60 2.01
CA GLU A 48 23.21 21.18 2.67
C GLU A 48 24.27 20.78 1.62
N ARG A 49 25.54 20.82 1.99
CA ARG A 49 26.61 20.39 1.09
C ARG A 49 26.51 18.88 0.82
N ALA A 50 26.70 18.46 -0.42
CA ALA A 50 26.75 17.06 -0.78
C ALA A 50 27.81 16.29 0.04
N PHE A 51 27.49 15.05 0.46
CA PHE A 51 28.33 14.16 1.27
C PHE A 51 28.67 14.65 2.69
N SER A 52 28.05 15.75 3.17
CA SER A 52 28.31 16.30 4.50
C SER A 52 27.23 15.94 5.52
N GLY A 53 26.00 15.65 5.08
CA GLY A 53 24.88 15.33 5.94
C GLY A 53 25.05 13.97 6.63
N ALA A 54 24.49 13.81 7.84
CA ALA A 54 24.66 12.58 8.63
C ALA A 54 23.94 11.36 8.04
N LEU A 55 22.96 11.55 7.15
CA LEU A 55 22.04 10.48 6.70
C LEU A 55 22.22 10.05 5.24
N TRP A 56 23.12 10.70 4.47
CA TRP A 56 23.30 10.33 3.07
C TRP A 56 23.76 8.87 2.91
N ASN A 57 24.65 8.40 3.78
CA ASN A 57 25.20 7.04 3.79
C ASN A 57 24.64 6.19 4.95
N ASN A 58 23.45 6.50 5.44
CA ASN A 58 22.80 5.68 6.48
C ASN A 58 22.09 4.49 5.84
N HIS A 59 22.48 3.26 6.22
CA HIS A 59 21.91 1.99 5.76
C HIS A 59 21.15 1.25 6.88
N GLU A 60 21.03 1.85 8.05
CA GLU A 60 20.30 1.25 9.17
C GLU A 60 18.79 1.18 8.84
N ALA A 61 18.15 0.07 9.22
CA ALA A 61 16.71 -0.09 9.06
C ALA A 61 15.95 0.86 9.98
N GLY A 62 15.05 1.66 9.43
CA GLY A 62 14.30 2.64 10.20
C GLY A 62 13.51 3.65 9.36
N LEU A 63 12.89 4.58 10.07
CA LEU A 63 12.02 5.61 9.52
C LEU A 63 12.72 6.97 9.51
N TYR A 64 12.51 7.73 8.45
CA TYR A 64 12.96 9.12 8.32
C TYR A 64 11.75 10.04 8.51
N VAL A 65 11.81 10.91 9.51
CA VAL A 65 10.72 11.83 9.86
C VAL A 65 11.17 13.27 9.70
N ASP A 66 10.23 14.19 9.51
CA ASP A 66 10.51 15.64 9.49
C ASP A 66 11.13 16.08 10.81
N VAL A 67 12.26 16.75 10.75
CA VAL A 67 12.96 17.27 11.95
C VAL A 67 12.14 18.33 12.70
N VAL A 68 11.22 19.00 12.00
CA VAL A 68 10.36 20.06 12.53
C VAL A 68 9.18 19.49 13.33
N THR A 69 8.39 18.62 12.72
CA THR A 69 7.13 18.12 13.27
C THR A 69 7.23 16.69 13.78
N GLY A 70 8.15 15.90 13.25
CA GLY A 70 8.20 14.46 13.48
C GLY A 70 7.25 13.68 12.58
N GLU A 71 6.60 14.29 11.58
CA GLU A 71 5.77 13.53 10.64
C GLU A 71 6.61 12.53 9.84
N PRO A 72 6.10 11.30 9.62
CA PRO A 72 6.81 10.26 8.89
C PRO A 72 6.88 10.60 7.41
N LEU A 73 8.07 10.54 6.80
CA LEU A 73 8.29 10.96 5.43
C LEU A 73 8.79 9.81 4.54
N PHE A 74 9.85 9.11 4.96
CA PHE A 74 10.49 8.06 4.16
C PHE A 74 10.88 6.86 5.01
N SER A 75 11.03 5.70 4.35
CA SER A 75 11.51 4.45 4.95
C SER A 75 12.89 4.07 4.41
N SER A 76 13.71 3.41 5.22
CA SER A 76 14.96 2.81 4.75
C SER A 76 14.76 1.72 3.71
N THR A 77 13.58 1.10 3.64
CA THR A 77 13.22 0.12 2.60
C THR A 77 13.15 0.74 1.21
N ASP A 78 12.86 2.06 1.15
CA ASP A 78 12.75 2.83 -0.08
C ASP A 78 13.99 3.67 -0.39
N LYS A 79 14.99 3.63 0.49
CA LYS A 79 16.27 4.31 0.30
C LYS A 79 17.16 3.56 -0.68
N PHE A 80 17.98 4.29 -1.45
CA PHE A 80 19.02 3.75 -2.32
C PHE A 80 20.20 4.69 -2.45
N ASP A 81 21.32 4.15 -2.91
CA ASP A 81 22.56 4.90 -3.11
C ASP A 81 22.56 5.52 -4.51
N SER A 82 22.23 6.81 -4.58
CA SER A 82 22.18 7.55 -5.84
C SER A 82 23.54 8.09 -6.29
N GLY A 83 24.56 8.06 -5.42
CA GLY A 83 25.87 8.67 -5.68
C GLY A 83 25.89 10.20 -5.64
N THR A 84 24.74 10.86 -5.35
CA THR A 84 24.63 12.33 -5.37
C THR A 84 25.11 13.01 -4.11
N GLY A 85 25.28 12.26 -3.01
CA GLY A 85 25.71 12.79 -1.72
C GLY A 85 24.61 13.28 -0.81
N TRP A 86 23.34 13.01 -1.15
CA TRP A 86 22.16 13.24 -0.33
C TRP A 86 21.37 11.94 -0.16
N PRO A 87 20.61 11.78 0.94
CA PRO A 87 19.63 10.70 1.09
C PRO A 87 18.69 10.67 -0.10
N SER A 88 18.58 9.50 -0.75
CA SER A 88 17.75 9.33 -1.93
C SER A 88 16.75 8.19 -1.71
N PHE A 89 15.48 8.46 -2.03
CA PHE A 89 14.39 7.51 -1.84
C PHE A 89 13.58 7.39 -3.13
N VAL A 90 13.00 6.22 -3.35
CA VAL A 90 12.16 5.99 -4.55
C VAL A 90 10.72 6.51 -4.35
N LYS A 91 10.25 6.58 -3.10
CA LYS A 91 8.92 7.09 -2.76
C LYS A 91 8.85 7.54 -1.29
N PRO A 92 7.87 8.38 -0.91
CA PRO A 92 7.54 8.63 0.49
C PRO A 92 6.86 7.42 1.14
N VAL A 93 6.87 7.34 2.47
CA VAL A 93 6.23 6.27 3.25
C VAL A 93 4.71 6.26 3.10
N GLU A 94 4.13 7.43 2.94
CA GLU A 94 2.72 7.69 2.59
C GLU A 94 2.70 8.87 1.62
N LEU A 95 2.02 8.74 0.48
CA LEU A 95 2.00 9.78 -0.57
C LEU A 95 1.47 11.13 -0.10
N ASN A 96 0.56 11.11 0.86
CA ASN A 96 -0.04 12.31 1.43
C ASN A 96 0.83 13.02 2.48
N ARG A 97 2.05 12.54 2.77
CA ARG A 97 3.00 13.13 3.73
C ARG A 97 3.93 14.16 3.10
N VAL A 98 3.97 14.21 1.78
CA VAL A 98 4.77 15.20 1.05
C VAL A 98 3.88 16.02 0.11
N VAL A 99 4.31 17.24 -0.16
CA VAL A 99 3.69 18.15 -1.13
C VAL A 99 4.75 18.53 -2.17
N GLU A 100 4.43 18.31 -3.42
CA GLU A 100 5.28 18.69 -4.54
C GLU A 100 4.89 20.06 -5.07
N LYS A 101 5.87 20.96 -5.24
CA LYS A 101 5.67 22.30 -5.75
C LYS A 101 6.63 22.58 -6.91
N ARG A 102 6.16 23.24 -7.95
CA ARG A 102 7.04 23.68 -9.04
C ARG A 102 8.03 24.72 -8.53
N ASP A 103 9.32 24.43 -8.69
CA ASP A 103 10.43 25.35 -8.39
C ASP A 103 11.09 25.79 -9.68
N VAL A 104 11.11 27.12 -9.93
CA VAL A 104 11.75 27.75 -11.08
C VAL A 104 12.95 28.61 -10.69
N SER A 105 13.43 28.47 -9.46
CA SER A 105 14.59 29.19 -8.97
C SER A 105 15.86 28.82 -9.74
N TRP A 106 16.82 29.72 -9.77
CA TRP A 106 18.13 29.55 -10.43
C TRP A 106 18.06 29.22 -11.94
N GLY A 107 16.95 29.55 -12.60
CA GLY A 107 16.76 29.27 -14.04
C GLY A 107 16.56 27.82 -14.41
N MET A 108 16.32 26.94 -13.43
CA MET A 108 16.02 25.53 -13.63
C MET A 108 14.55 25.24 -13.27
N ALA A 109 13.89 24.41 -14.06
CA ALA A 109 12.57 23.90 -13.70
C ALA A 109 12.74 22.58 -12.94
N ARG A 110 12.40 22.58 -11.66
CA ARG A 110 12.46 21.39 -10.77
C ARG A 110 11.15 21.22 -10.03
N VAL A 111 11.00 20.10 -9.34
CA VAL A 111 9.87 19.85 -8.43
C VAL A 111 10.41 19.80 -7.00
N GLU A 112 10.09 20.83 -6.22
CA GLU A 112 10.40 20.92 -4.79
C GLU A 112 9.53 19.95 -4.02
N VAL A 113 10.11 19.25 -3.05
CA VAL A 113 9.41 18.38 -2.10
C VAL A 113 9.41 19.03 -0.72
N ARG A 114 8.22 19.18 -0.14
CA ARG A 114 8.01 19.72 1.20
C ARG A 114 7.24 18.73 2.07
N SER A 115 7.46 18.75 3.38
CA SER A 115 6.59 18.03 4.32
C SER A 115 5.20 18.67 4.37
N LYS A 116 4.16 17.86 4.49
CA LYS A 116 2.77 18.34 4.45
C LYS A 116 2.40 19.21 5.64
N ASP A 117 2.64 18.70 6.84
CA ASP A 117 2.21 19.33 8.09
C ASP A 117 3.27 20.32 8.61
N GLY A 118 4.55 20.07 8.36
CA GLY A 118 5.66 20.94 8.73
C GLY A 118 5.91 22.09 7.78
N ASP A 119 5.47 21.98 6.53
CA ASP A 119 5.86 22.87 5.43
C ASP A 119 7.39 23.10 5.39
N SER A 120 8.14 22.06 5.74
CA SER A 120 9.59 22.05 5.69
C SER A 120 10.06 21.80 4.27
N HIS A 121 10.98 22.63 3.76
CA HIS A 121 11.71 22.27 2.54
C HIS A 121 12.51 20.99 2.81
N LEU A 122 12.29 19.93 2.01
CA LEU A 122 12.98 18.67 2.15
C LEU A 122 14.08 18.51 1.09
N GLY A 123 13.80 18.89 -0.14
CA GLY A 123 14.65 18.71 -1.30
C GLY A 123 13.86 18.78 -2.60
N HIS A 124 14.20 17.93 -3.55
CA HIS A 124 13.56 17.88 -4.87
C HIS A 124 13.34 16.43 -5.32
N VAL A 125 12.36 16.23 -6.18
CA VAL A 125 12.15 14.94 -6.87
C VAL A 125 12.56 15.07 -8.34
N PHE A 126 13.20 13.99 -8.84
CA PHE A 126 13.73 13.84 -10.19
C PHE A 126 13.22 12.54 -10.81
N ASP A 127 13.27 12.44 -12.13
CA ASP A 127 12.85 11.29 -12.95
C ASP A 127 14.03 10.40 -13.37
N ASP A 128 15.15 10.51 -12.64
CA ASP A 128 16.40 9.77 -12.87
C ASP A 128 16.66 8.69 -11.80
N GLY A 129 15.61 8.24 -11.10
CA GLY A 129 15.68 7.17 -10.11
C GLY A 129 15.75 5.77 -10.73
N PRO A 130 15.86 4.72 -9.90
CA PRO A 130 15.86 3.33 -10.35
C PRO A 130 14.58 3.01 -11.12
N GLN A 131 14.71 2.64 -12.38
CA GLN A 131 13.57 2.37 -13.28
C GLN A 131 12.76 1.16 -12.81
N ASP A 132 13.42 0.17 -12.23
CA ASP A 132 12.82 -1.02 -11.62
C ASP A 132 12.04 -0.74 -10.32
N ARG A 133 12.12 0.50 -9.81
CA ARG A 133 11.47 0.94 -8.58
C ARG A 133 10.61 2.21 -8.77
N GLY A 134 10.14 2.45 -10.00
CA GLY A 134 9.23 3.55 -10.33
C GLY A 134 9.88 4.79 -10.94
N GLY A 135 11.21 4.79 -11.16
CA GLY A 135 11.93 5.83 -11.92
C GLY A 135 12.09 7.17 -11.19
N LEU A 136 11.52 7.36 -10.00
CA LEU A 136 11.63 8.60 -9.25
C LEU A 136 12.79 8.55 -8.25
N ARG A 137 13.42 9.72 -8.06
CA ARG A 137 14.42 9.95 -7.03
C ARG A 137 14.06 11.18 -6.21
N TYR A 138 13.58 10.94 -4.99
CA TYR A 138 13.43 11.96 -3.96
C TYR A 138 14.79 12.24 -3.33
N CYS A 139 15.44 13.34 -3.74
CA CYS A 139 16.75 13.76 -3.27
C CYS A 139 16.55 14.73 -2.09
N ILE A 140 16.80 14.26 -0.89
CA ILE A 140 16.34 14.88 0.35
C ILE A 140 17.56 15.30 1.20
N ASN A 141 17.51 16.50 1.80
CA ASN A 141 18.55 16.97 2.70
C ASN A 141 18.55 16.16 4.01
N SER A 142 19.68 15.68 4.47
CA SER A 142 19.81 15.06 5.80
C SER A 142 19.36 16.00 6.91
N ALA A 143 19.65 17.30 6.77
CA ALA A 143 19.30 18.33 7.73
C ALA A 143 17.79 18.52 7.92
N SER A 144 16.97 18.13 6.93
CA SER A 144 15.50 18.16 7.04
C SER A 144 14.92 16.93 7.73
N LEU A 145 15.73 15.90 7.98
CA LEU A 145 15.31 14.60 8.47
C LEU A 145 15.83 14.31 9.88
N ARG A 146 15.05 13.53 10.62
CA ARG A 146 15.48 12.78 11.82
C ARG A 146 15.28 11.30 11.55
N PHE A 147 16.30 10.50 11.79
CA PHE A 147 16.23 9.05 11.63
C PHE A 147 15.82 8.37 12.93
N ILE A 148 14.93 7.38 12.84
CA ILE A 148 14.44 6.56 13.93
C ILE A 148 14.70 5.10 13.59
N PRO A 149 15.63 4.44 14.29
CA PRO A 149 15.88 3.01 14.10
C PRO A 149 14.64 2.16 14.37
N VAL A 150 14.48 1.03 13.68
CA VAL A 150 13.35 0.09 13.88
C VAL A 150 13.14 -0.24 15.36
N ALA A 151 14.21 -0.49 16.12
CA ALA A 151 14.14 -0.81 17.55
C ALA A 151 13.51 0.29 18.42
N LYS A 152 13.44 1.53 17.92
CA LYS A 152 12.88 2.69 18.63
C LYS A 152 11.51 3.13 18.11
N LEU A 153 11.04 2.60 17.00
CA LEU A 153 9.79 3.03 16.38
C LEU A 153 8.61 3.00 17.36
N GLU A 154 8.48 1.93 18.12
CA GLU A 154 7.39 1.79 19.07
C GLU A 154 7.50 2.78 20.23
N SER A 155 8.67 2.89 20.84
CA SER A 155 8.90 3.79 21.99
C SER A 155 8.76 5.27 21.63
N GLU A 156 8.97 5.63 20.36
CA GLU A 156 8.84 6.98 19.83
C GLU A 156 7.48 7.27 19.17
N GLY A 157 6.51 6.32 19.24
CA GLY A 157 5.15 6.53 18.78
C GLY A 157 4.92 6.23 17.28
N TYR A 158 5.86 5.52 16.65
CA TYR A 158 5.79 5.14 15.22
C TYR A 158 5.57 3.62 15.03
N GLY A 159 5.01 2.94 16.03
CA GLY A 159 4.83 1.48 16.02
C GLY A 159 4.03 0.97 14.82
N GLN A 160 3.09 1.77 14.26
CA GLN A 160 2.34 1.43 13.06
C GLN A 160 3.21 1.19 11.82
N TYR A 161 4.45 1.72 11.80
CA TYR A 161 5.39 1.54 10.69
C TYR A 161 6.32 0.32 10.85
N LEU A 162 6.25 -0.42 11.96
CA LEU A 162 7.00 -1.67 12.16
C LEU A 162 6.69 -2.71 11.06
N LYS A 163 5.46 -2.68 10.52
CA LYS A 163 5.05 -3.52 9.40
C LYS A 163 5.92 -3.38 8.15
N LEU A 164 6.49 -2.20 7.90
CA LEU A 164 7.40 -1.96 6.76
C LEU A 164 8.71 -2.77 6.87
N PHE A 165 9.04 -3.20 8.08
CA PHE A 165 10.26 -3.94 8.41
C PHE A 165 9.98 -5.40 8.78
N GLY A 166 8.77 -5.92 8.45
CA GLY A 166 8.37 -7.30 8.76
C GLY A 166 8.16 -7.56 10.26
N GLN A 167 7.99 -6.52 11.07
CA GLN A 167 7.75 -6.62 12.52
C GLN A 167 6.32 -6.19 12.85
N ALA A 168 5.64 -6.94 13.71
CA ALA A 168 4.35 -6.54 14.24
C ALA A 168 4.53 -5.44 15.32
N PRO A 169 3.66 -4.42 15.41
CA PRO A 169 3.66 -3.44 16.50
C PRO A 169 3.45 -4.16 17.84
N VAL A 170 4.33 -3.92 18.82
CA VAL A 170 4.10 -4.41 20.19
C VAL A 170 3.18 -3.41 20.88
N THR A 171 1.92 -3.72 21.01
CA THR A 171 0.99 -2.88 21.80
C THR A 171 1.40 -2.89 23.26
N LYS A 172 1.87 -1.75 23.80
CA LYS A 172 2.08 -1.57 25.24
C LYS A 172 0.73 -1.73 25.94
N GLY A 173 0.53 -2.89 26.55
CA GLY A 173 -0.60 -3.14 27.42
C GLY A 173 -0.57 -2.23 28.63
N THR A 174 -1.57 -1.38 28.77
CA THR A 174 -2.04 -0.93 30.09
C THR A 174 -2.41 -2.19 30.85
N GLN A 175 -1.85 -2.41 32.03
CA GLN A 175 -2.21 -3.53 32.91
C GLN A 175 -3.69 -3.45 33.24
N GLY A 176 -4.47 -4.20 32.50
CA GLY A 176 -5.88 -4.48 32.72
C GLY A 176 -6.15 -5.77 31.98
N SER A 177 -6.24 -6.87 32.73
CA SER A 177 -6.50 -8.23 32.28
C SER A 177 -7.75 -8.31 31.42
N THR A 178 -7.57 -8.21 30.09
CA THR A 178 -8.44 -8.87 29.12
C THR A 178 -7.53 -9.40 28.01
N LYS A 179 -7.55 -10.72 27.81
CA LYS A 179 -6.90 -11.41 26.70
C LYS A 179 -7.46 -10.86 25.39
N GLU A 180 -6.83 -9.83 24.80
CA GLU A 180 -7.04 -9.54 23.37
C GLU A 180 -6.39 -10.68 22.57
N LYS A 181 -7.25 -11.48 21.94
CA LYS A 181 -6.88 -12.46 20.95
C LYS A 181 -6.17 -11.72 19.81
N SER A 182 -4.90 -12.03 19.55
CA SER A 182 -4.24 -11.65 18.31
C SER A 182 -5.16 -12.05 17.15
N VAL A 183 -5.60 -11.10 16.35
CA VAL A 183 -6.41 -11.41 15.17
C VAL A 183 -5.51 -12.20 14.22
N LYS A 184 -5.78 -13.51 14.10
CA LYS A 184 -5.10 -14.36 13.14
C LYS A 184 -5.57 -13.93 11.75
N THR A 185 -4.72 -13.28 10.97
CA THR A 185 -5.03 -12.92 9.60
C THR A 185 -4.76 -14.06 8.64
N GLU A 186 -5.51 -14.13 7.55
CA GLU A 186 -5.27 -15.01 6.42
C GLU A 186 -4.99 -14.22 5.15
N THR A 187 -4.30 -14.87 4.19
CA THR A 187 -3.97 -14.28 2.90
C THR A 187 -4.57 -15.10 1.77
N ALA A 188 -5.28 -14.45 0.85
CA ALA A 188 -5.73 -15.01 -0.42
C ALA A 188 -5.02 -14.32 -1.58
N ILE A 189 -4.79 -15.04 -2.70
CA ILE A 189 -4.24 -14.48 -3.93
C ILE A 189 -5.17 -14.86 -5.07
N LEU A 190 -5.77 -13.86 -5.71
CA LEU A 190 -6.88 -14.03 -6.64
C LEU A 190 -6.62 -13.27 -7.94
N ALA A 191 -6.90 -13.91 -9.08
CA ALA A 191 -6.83 -13.34 -10.42
C ALA A 191 -8.16 -13.53 -11.16
N GLY A 192 -8.67 -12.50 -11.81
CA GLY A 192 -9.96 -12.54 -12.47
C GLY A 192 -10.16 -11.39 -13.47
N GLY A 193 -9.12 -10.99 -14.19
CA GLY A 193 -9.08 -9.87 -15.11
C GLY A 193 -8.21 -8.73 -14.58
N CYS A 194 -8.43 -7.51 -15.08
CA CYS A 194 -7.68 -6.33 -14.66
C CYS A 194 -7.74 -6.13 -13.15
N PHE A 195 -6.58 -6.09 -12.50
CA PHE A 195 -6.47 -5.99 -11.03
C PHE A 195 -7.05 -4.69 -10.46
N TRP A 196 -7.12 -3.58 -11.22
CA TRP A 196 -7.71 -2.31 -10.75
C TRP A 196 -9.15 -2.47 -10.27
N GLY A 197 -9.99 -3.11 -11.08
CA GLY A 197 -11.39 -3.32 -10.73
C GLY A 197 -11.59 -4.39 -9.66
N MET A 198 -10.75 -5.42 -9.66
CA MET A 198 -10.76 -6.43 -8.61
C MET A 198 -10.39 -5.83 -7.26
N GLU A 199 -9.28 -5.11 -7.19
CA GLU A 199 -8.79 -4.48 -5.98
C GLU A 199 -9.83 -3.52 -5.39
N GLU A 200 -10.46 -2.69 -6.23
CA GLU A 200 -11.48 -1.73 -5.81
C GLU A 200 -12.73 -2.38 -5.21
N ILE A 201 -13.12 -3.56 -5.69
CA ILE A 201 -14.22 -4.32 -5.09
C ILE A 201 -13.76 -5.00 -3.80
N ILE A 202 -12.62 -5.68 -3.82
CA ILE A 202 -12.13 -6.51 -2.71
C ILE A 202 -11.86 -5.65 -1.45
N ARG A 203 -11.20 -4.50 -1.59
CA ARG A 203 -10.88 -3.63 -0.46
C ARG A 203 -12.09 -3.17 0.36
N LYS A 204 -13.27 -3.10 -0.27
CA LYS A 204 -14.54 -2.68 0.35
C LYS A 204 -15.26 -3.80 1.08
N ILE A 205 -14.77 -5.04 0.99
CA ILE A 205 -15.40 -6.20 1.64
C ILE A 205 -15.17 -6.12 3.15
N PRO A 206 -16.23 -6.17 3.98
CA PRO A 206 -16.07 -6.21 5.43
C PRO A 206 -15.23 -7.42 5.85
N GLY A 207 -14.17 -7.19 6.61
CA GLY A 207 -13.21 -8.21 7.02
C GLY A 207 -11.92 -8.21 6.20
N VAL A 208 -11.86 -7.57 5.05
CA VAL A 208 -10.59 -7.30 4.35
C VAL A 208 -9.83 -6.21 5.11
N ILE A 209 -8.55 -6.46 5.32
CA ILE A 209 -7.63 -5.59 6.08
C ILE A 209 -6.72 -4.82 5.12
N ASP A 210 -6.22 -5.52 4.08
CA ASP A 210 -5.26 -4.95 3.14
C ASP A 210 -5.37 -5.62 1.77
N THR A 211 -5.02 -4.90 0.71
CA THR A 211 -4.94 -5.38 -0.67
C THR A 211 -3.66 -4.90 -1.33
N GLU A 212 -3.10 -5.71 -2.20
CA GLU A 212 -1.92 -5.37 -3.00
C GLU A 212 -2.10 -5.92 -4.41
N ALA A 213 -2.07 -5.07 -5.42
CA ALA A 213 -2.05 -5.48 -6.83
C ALA A 213 -0.68 -6.05 -7.21
N GLY A 214 -0.63 -7.06 -8.05
CA GLY A 214 0.64 -7.69 -8.43
C GLY A 214 0.53 -8.78 -9.49
N TYR A 215 1.63 -9.50 -9.67
CA TYR A 215 1.82 -10.52 -10.69
C TYR A 215 2.24 -11.84 -10.05
N THR A 216 1.64 -12.96 -10.46
CA THR A 216 2.03 -14.29 -10.00
C THR A 216 1.62 -15.38 -11.00
N GLY A 217 2.09 -16.61 -10.78
CA GLY A 217 1.75 -17.78 -11.61
C GLY A 217 2.51 -17.91 -12.92
N GLY A 218 3.43 -17.00 -13.21
CA GLY A 218 4.28 -17.03 -14.40
C GLY A 218 5.71 -17.47 -14.11
N TRP A 219 6.54 -17.46 -15.15
CA TRP A 219 7.94 -17.90 -15.11
C TRP A 219 8.96 -16.75 -15.15
N LEU A 220 8.56 -15.55 -15.63
CA LEU A 220 9.44 -14.39 -15.70
C LEU A 220 9.75 -13.90 -14.29
N LYS A 221 11.03 -13.71 -14.00
CA LYS A 221 11.46 -13.13 -12.71
C LYS A 221 11.42 -11.62 -12.80
N ASN A 222 10.95 -11.00 -11.73
CA ASN A 222 10.84 -9.54 -11.61
C ASN A 222 10.08 -8.91 -12.79
N PRO A 223 8.82 -9.35 -13.07
CA PRO A 223 8.04 -8.85 -14.19
C PRO A 223 7.64 -7.40 -13.96
N HIS A 224 7.61 -6.63 -15.05
CA HIS A 224 6.99 -5.31 -15.12
C HIS A 224 5.68 -5.37 -15.90
N TYR A 225 4.89 -4.31 -15.85
CA TYR A 225 3.59 -4.23 -16.53
C TYR A 225 3.70 -4.57 -18.02
N ASP A 226 4.68 -3.99 -18.71
CA ASP A 226 4.89 -4.24 -20.15
C ASP A 226 5.20 -5.71 -20.45
N ASP A 227 5.92 -6.41 -19.58
CA ASP A 227 6.22 -7.84 -19.72
C ASP A 227 4.96 -8.71 -19.59
N THR A 228 3.98 -8.26 -18.82
CA THR A 228 2.73 -8.99 -18.62
C THR A 228 1.73 -8.71 -19.73
N HIS A 229 1.79 -7.52 -20.33
CA HIS A 229 0.82 -7.05 -21.32
C HIS A 229 0.88 -7.82 -22.67
N ASP A 230 2.03 -8.36 -23.01
CA ASP A 230 2.21 -9.16 -24.24
C ASP A 230 1.91 -10.66 -24.06
N SER A 231 1.43 -11.07 -22.88
CA SER A 231 1.11 -12.46 -22.50
C SER A 231 2.31 -13.43 -22.51
N LYS A 232 3.56 -12.93 -22.51
CA LYS A 232 4.76 -13.78 -22.58
C LYS A 232 5.40 -14.06 -21.23
N SER A 233 5.05 -13.34 -20.19
CA SER A 233 5.57 -13.57 -18.82
C SER A 233 4.96 -14.79 -18.13
N GLY A 234 3.79 -15.26 -18.58
CA GLY A 234 2.98 -16.29 -17.96
C GLY A 234 2.28 -15.86 -16.67
N HIS A 235 2.52 -14.64 -16.20
CA HIS A 235 1.86 -14.11 -15.00
C HIS A 235 0.40 -13.76 -15.23
N ALA A 236 -0.40 -13.83 -14.14
CA ALA A 236 -1.72 -13.24 -14.07
C ALA A 236 -1.65 -11.93 -13.30
N GLU A 237 -2.39 -10.92 -13.76
CA GLU A 237 -2.76 -9.79 -12.93
C GLU A 237 -3.58 -10.30 -11.75
N SER A 238 -3.14 -10.00 -10.54
CA SER A 238 -3.66 -10.62 -9.34
C SER A 238 -3.77 -9.61 -8.21
N VAL A 239 -4.64 -9.90 -7.24
CA VAL A 239 -4.75 -9.15 -5.99
C VAL A 239 -4.42 -10.08 -4.83
N LYS A 240 -3.44 -9.70 -4.02
CA LYS A 240 -3.16 -10.31 -2.74
C LYS A 240 -4.04 -9.63 -1.69
N VAL A 241 -4.80 -10.42 -0.95
CA VAL A 241 -5.82 -9.98 0.01
C VAL A 241 -5.46 -10.48 1.38
N VAL A 242 -5.27 -9.58 2.33
CA VAL A 242 -5.14 -9.89 3.76
C VAL A 242 -6.48 -9.66 4.44
N PHE A 243 -7.01 -10.64 5.14
CA PHE A 243 -8.33 -10.55 5.76
C PHE A 243 -8.40 -11.19 7.15
N ASP A 244 -9.39 -10.78 7.94
CA ASP A 244 -9.74 -11.32 9.25
C ASP A 244 -10.67 -12.53 9.08
N PRO A 245 -10.21 -13.77 9.30
CA PRO A 245 -11.04 -14.97 9.10
C PRO A 245 -12.20 -15.09 10.10
N GLN A 246 -12.23 -14.25 11.14
CA GLN A 246 -13.38 -14.20 12.07
C GLN A 246 -14.52 -13.32 11.54
N LYS A 247 -14.24 -12.42 10.58
CA LYS A 247 -15.22 -11.52 9.96
C LYS A 247 -15.58 -11.92 8.53
N LEU A 248 -14.64 -12.54 7.83
CA LEU A 248 -14.78 -12.98 6.46
C LEU A 248 -14.06 -14.31 6.30
N SER A 249 -14.78 -15.41 6.09
CA SER A 249 -14.13 -16.68 5.80
C SER A 249 -13.59 -16.72 4.37
N TYR A 250 -12.55 -17.53 4.13
CA TYR A 250 -12.01 -17.74 2.78
C TYR A 250 -13.09 -18.27 1.81
N GLU A 251 -13.97 -19.13 2.28
CA GLU A 251 -15.12 -19.64 1.53
C GLU A 251 -16.05 -18.51 1.10
N GLU A 252 -16.43 -17.60 2.01
CA GLU A 252 -17.27 -16.45 1.69
C GLU A 252 -16.60 -15.47 0.73
N LEU A 253 -15.30 -15.23 0.89
CA LEU A 253 -14.52 -14.39 -0.03
C LEU A 253 -14.59 -14.93 -1.46
N LEU A 254 -14.50 -16.25 -1.63
CA LEU A 254 -14.60 -16.87 -2.95
C LEU A 254 -16.02 -16.88 -3.49
N GLU A 255 -16.99 -17.38 -2.71
CA GLU A 255 -18.36 -17.63 -3.20
C GLU A 255 -19.18 -16.36 -3.35
N LYS A 256 -19.16 -15.47 -2.35
CA LYS A 256 -19.99 -14.26 -2.35
C LYS A 256 -19.37 -13.10 -3.12
N TRP A 257 -18.04 -13.12 -3.34
CA TRP A 257 -17.33 -12.01 -3.93
C TRP A 257 -16.56 -12.38 -5.18
N PHE A 258 -15.53 -13.24 -5.09
CA PHE A 258 -14.66 -13.56 -6.22
C PHE A 258 -15.43 -14.08 -7.43
N PHE A 259 -16.24 -15.13 -7.28
CA PHE A 259 -17.04 -15.69 -8.37
C PHE A 259 -18.22 -14.82 -8.83
N ARG A 260 -18.38 -13.64 -8.24
CA ARG A 260 -19.44 -12.67 -8.64
C ARG A 260 -18.88 -11.40 -9.23
N MET A 261 -17.60 -11.07 -9.01
CA MET A 261 -17.03 -9.82 -9.52
C MET A 261 -16.51 -9.91 -10.94
N HIS A 262 -16.27 -11.10 -11.46
CA HIS A 262 -15.76 -11.34 -12.81
C HIS A 262 -16.56 -12.46 -13.52
N ASP A 263 -16.31 -12.72 -14.79
CA ASP A 263 -16.86 -13.87 -15.52
C ASP A 263 -15.85 -15.04 -15.45
N PRO A 264 -16.08 -16.05 -14.61
CA PRO A 264 -15.16 -17.16 -14.45
C PRO A 264 -15.27 -18.21 -15.57
N THR A 265 -16.08 -17.98 -16.61
CA THR A 265 -16.29 -18.91 -17.73
C THR A 265 -15.52 -18.55 -18.98
N THR A 266 -14.79 -17.43 -18.96
CA THR A 266 -14.00 -16.96 -20.10
C THR A 266 -12.53 -17.31 -19.97
N LEU A 267 -11.99 -18.06 -20.91
CA LEU A 267 -10.58 -18.44 -20.91
C LEU A 267 -9.72 -17.25 -21.36
N ASN A 268 -8.71 -16.89 -20.54
CA ASN A 268 -7.75 -15.82 -20.83
C ASN A 268 -8.40 -14.50 -21.28
N ARG A 269 -9.52 -14.16 -20.66
CA ARG A 269 -10.27 -12.96 -21.01
C ARG A 269 -11.18 -12.49 -19.88
N GLN A 270 -11.33 -11.18 -19.73
CA GLN A 270 -12.34 -10.57 -18.89
C GLN A 270 -12.89 -9.31 -19.54
N GLY A 271 -14.17 -9.35 -19.95
CA GLY A 271 -14.77 -8.26 -20.72
C GLY A 271 -14.01 -7.97 -22.02
N ASN A 272 -13.48 -6.77 -22.16
CA ASN A 272 -12.68 -6.35 -23.32
C ASN A 272 -11.19 -6.73 -23.18
N ASP A 273 -10.74 -7.08 -22.00
CA ASP A 273 -9.34 -7.43 -21.73
C ASP A 273 -9.05 -8.86 -22.17
N VAL A 274 -8.11 -9.03 -23.11
CA VAL A 274 -7.77 -10.31 -23.72
C VAL A 274 -6.28 -10.60 -23.51
N GLY A 275 -5.97 -11.78 -22.99
CA GLY A 275 -4.61 -12.25 -22.74
C GLY A 275 -4.55 -13.15 -21.52
N THR A 276 -3.48 -13.96 -21.41
CA THR A 276 -3.27 -14.90 -20.30
C THR A 276 -3.16 -14.19 -18.94
N GLN A 277 -2.74 -12.92 -18.94
CA GLN A 277 -2.67 -12.09 -17.75
C GLN A 277 -4.05 -11.81 -17.15
N TYR A 278 -5.12 -11.89 -17.91
CA TYR A 278 -6.50 -11.66 -17.47
C TYR A 278 -7.29 -12.95 -17.20
N ARG A 279 -6.59 -14.08 -17.04
CA ARG A 279 -7.23 -15.35 -16.71
C ARG A 279 -7.84 -15.36 -15.33
N SER A 280 -8.86 -16.21 -15.13
CA SER A 280 -9.41 -16.49 -13.82
C SER A 280 -8.58 -17.54 -13.11
N ALA A 281 -8.01 -17.21 -11.95
CA ALA A 281 -7.22 -18.15 -11.16
C ALA A 281 -7.29 -17.85 -9.65
N ILE A 282 -7.16 -18.91 -8.85
CA ILE A 282 -7.00 -18.89 -7.41
C ILE A 282 -5.65 -19.51 -7.09
N PHE A 283 -4.75 -18.74 -6.47
CA PHE A 283 -3.43 -19.20 -6.06
C PHE A 283 -3.45 -19.54 -4.58
N TYR A 284 -3.61 -20.83 -4.26
CA TYR A 284 -3.73 -21.28 -2.88
C TYR A 284 -2.39 -21.30 -2.14
N THR A 285 -2.40 -20.91 -0.86
CA THR A 285 -1.23 -20.87 0.02
C THR A 285 -1.18 -22.07 1.00
N SER A 286 -2.24 -22.89 1.02
CA SER A 286 -2.33 -24.09 1.86
C SER A 286 -3.25 -25.15 1.23
N GLU A 287 -3.11 -26.40 1.64
CA GLU A 287 -3.99 -27.48 1.20
C GLU A 287 -5.45 -27.28 1.66
N GLU A 288 -5.67 -26.58 2.75
CA GLU A 288 -7.01 -26.21 3.22
C GLU A 288 -7.66 -25.21 2.26
N GLN A 289 -6.94 -24.17 1.86
CA GLN A 289 -7.41 -23.22 0.83
C GLN A 289 -7.70 -23.92 -0.49
N LYS A 290 -6.86 -24.86 -0.93
CA LYS A 290 -7.09 -25.63 -2.13
C LYS A 290 -8.43 -26.39 -2.08
N LYS A 291 -8.64 -27.17 -1.01
CA LYS A 291 -9.89 -27.94 -0.82
C LYS A 291 -11.11 -27.03 -0.80
N THR A 292 -11.03 -25.90 -0.12
CA THR A 292 -12.11 -24.91 -0.05
C THR A 292 -12.39 -24.33 -1.43
N ALA A 293 -11.34 -23.92 -2.18
CA ALA A 293 -11.47 -23.36 -3.52
C ALA A 293 -12.10 -24.36 -4.50
N GLU A 294 -11.68 -25.62 -4.48
CA GLU A 294 -12.23 -26.69 -5.30
C GLU A 294 -13.72 -26.94 -4.97
N ALA A 295 -14.07 -26.98 -3.68
CA ALA A 295 -15.44 -27.16 -3.22
C ALA A 295 -16.35 -26.00 -3.65
N VAL A 296 -15.89 -24.76 -3.46
CA VAL A 296 -16.64 -23.55 -3.87
C VAL A 296 -16.81 -23.50 -5.39
N LYS A 297 -15.73 -23.70 -6.15
CA LYS A 297 -15.80 -23.77 -7.62
C LYS A 297 -16.83 -24.78 -8.09
N ALA A 298 -16.79 -26.00 -7.56
CA ALA A 298 -17.74 -27.07 -7.92
C ALA A 298 -19.19 -26.71 -7.56
N ARG A 299 -19.43 -26.03 -6.45
CA ARG A 299 -20.74 -25.59 -6.01
C ARG A 299 -21.28 -24.47 -6.88
N VAL A 300 -20.43 -23.48 -7.20
CA VAL A 300 -20.80 -22.38 -8.10
C VAL A 300 -21.06 -22.88 -9.51
N ASP A 301 -20.27 -23.81 -10.03
CA ASP A 301 -20.47 -24.40 -11.36
C ASP A 301 -21.82 -25.16 -11.43
N LYS A 302 -22.16 -25.92 -10.38
CA LYS A 302 -23.45 -26.66 -10.29
C LYS A 302 -24.66 -25.77 -10.02
N SER A 303 -24.46 -24.53 -9.58
CA SER A 303 -25.57 -23.64 -9.22
C SER A 303 -26.44 -23.21 -10.41
N GLY A 304 -25.95 -23.38 -11.64
CA GLY A 304 -26.62 -22.93 -12.86
C GLY A 304 -26.60 -21.41 -13.06
N LYS A 305 -25.91 -20.66 -12.19
CA LYS A 305 -25.72 -19.22 -12.31
C LYS A 305 -24.97 -18.87 -13.60
N TRP A 306 -23.96 -19.67 -13.92
CA TRP A 306 -23.18 -19.51 -15.14
C TRP A 306 -23.63 -20.51 -16.21
N LYS A 307 -23.87 -20.00 -17.43
CA LYS A 307 -24.36 -20.83 -18.56
C LYS A 307 -23.27 -21.72 -19.17
N LYS A 308 -22.02 -21.49 -18.85
CA LYS A 308 -20.83 -22.22 -19.32
C LYS A 308 -20.05 -22.74 -18.12
N PRO A 309 -19.27 -23.81 -18.28
CA PRO A 309 -18.40 -24.31 -17.24
C PRO A 309 -17.41 -23.27 -16.73
N ILE A 310 -17.10 -23.31 -15.42
CA ILE A 310 -16.12 -22.43 -14.79
C ILE A 310 -14.71 -22.89 -15.16
N VAL A 311 -13.93 -22.00 -15.78
CA VAL A 311 -12.55 -22.27 -16.20
C VAL A 311 -11.49 -21.78 -15.21
N THR A 312 -11.89 -21.26 -14.06
CA THR A 312 -10.98 -20.78 -13.01
C THR A 312 -9.94 -21.84 -12.67
N GLU A 313 -8.66 -21.50 -12.78
CA GLU A 313 -7.55 -22.34 -12.37
C GLU A 313 -7.41 -22.32 -10.85
N ILE A 314 -7.04 -23.46 -10.23
CA ILE A 314 -6.70 -23.54 -8.80
C ILE A 314 -5.30 -24.12 -8.72
N ILE A 315 -4.32 -23.28 -8.42
CA ILE A 315 -2.89 -23.58 -8.51
C ILE A 315 -2.18 -23.19 -7.21
N ALA A 316 -1.09 -23.88 -6.88
CA ALA A 316 -0.26 -23.49 -5.75
C ALA A 316 0.31 -22.08 -5.98
N ALA A 317 0.28 -21.24 -4.95
CA ALA A 317 0.90 -19.93 -5.00
C ALA A 317 2.40 -20.06 -5.30
N SER A 318 2.89 -19.28 -6.24
CA SER A 318 4.28 -19.14 -6.58
C SER A 318 4.83 -17.80 -6.05
N GLN A 319 6.00 -17.39 -6.52
CA GLN A 319 6.56 -16.09 -6.16
C GLN A 319 5.56 -14.97 -6.48
N TRP A 320 5.34 -14.11 -5.49
CA TRP A 320 4.58 -12.88 -5.63
C TRP A 320 5.50 -11.75 -6.07
N TRP A 321 5.03 -10.97 -7.03
CA TRP A 321 5.68 -9.76 -7.52
C TRP A 321 4.69 -8.60 -7.39
N PRO A 322 4.90 -7.63 -6.48
CA PRO A 322 4.06 -6.44 -6.41
C PRO A 322 4.06 -5.70 -7.76
N ALA A 323 2.90 -5.25 -8.20
CA ALA A 323 2.81 -4.34 -9.33
C ALA A 323 3.34 -2.96 -8.93
N GLU A 324 3.66 -2.18 -9.93
CA GLU A 324 4.21 -0.83 -9.78
C GLU A 324 3.25 0.04 -8.97
N GLU A 325 3.79 1.02 -8.25
CA GLU A 325 3.04 1.87 -7.32
C GLU A 325 1.85 2.59 -7.97
N TYR A 326 1.96 2.95 -9.25
CA TYR A 326 0.85 3.60 -9.97
C TYR A 326 -0.33 2.67 -10.25
N HIS A 327 -0.18 1.36 -10.07
CA HIS A 327 -1.26 0.37 -10.15
C HIS A 327 -1.95 0.13 -8.81
N GLN A 328 -1.27 0.39 -7.69
CA GLN A 328 -1.85 0.20 -6.36
C GLN A 328 -2.96 1.22 -6.14
N ASP A 329 -4.10 0.77 -5.62
CA ASP A 329 -5.26 1.63 -5.34
C ASP A 329 -5.73 2.49 -6.52
N TYR A 330 -5.53 2.00 -7.75
CA TYR A 330 -5.69 2.79 -8.97
C TYR A 330 -7.04 3.51 -9.05
N LEU A 331 -8.16 2.83 -8.79
CA LEU A 331 -9.49 3.43 -8.89
C LEU A 331 -9.83 4.38 -7.72
N GLN A 332 -9.13 4.30 -6.60
CA GLN A 332 -9.23 5.34 -5.57
C GLN A 332 -8.53 6.64 -6.00
N ARG A 333 -7.35 6.50 -6.62
CA ARG A 333 -6.56 7.63 -7.12
C ARG A 333 -7.16 8.22 -8.40
N ASN A 334 -7.85 7.41 -9.19
CA ASN A 334 -8.46 7.78 -10.46
C ASN A 334 -9.97 7.44 -10.46
N PRO A 335 -10.80 8.20 -9.73
CA PRO A 335 -12.24 7.99 -9.73
C PRO A 335 -12.83 8.07 -11.14
N GLY A 336 -13.57 7.03 -11.58
CA GLY A 336 -14.09 6.92 -12.94
C GLY A 336 -13.11 6.31 -13.95
N GLY A 337 -11.94 5.83 -13.50
CA GLY A 337 -11.00 5.07 -14.33
C GLY A 337 -11.61 3.78 -14.87
N TYR A 338 -10.87 3.13 -15.79
CA TYR A 338 -11.32 1.91 -16.43
C TYR A 338 -11.53 0.75 -15.44
N THR A 339 -12.66 0.05 -15.57
CA THR A 339 -12.93 -1.25 -14.92
C THR A 339 -13.85 -2.10 -15.77
N CYS A 340 -13.59 -3.41 -15.81
CA CYS A 340 -14.47 -4.42 -16.38
C CYS A 340 -15.20 -5.25 -15.30
N HIS A 341 -15.06 -4.84 -14.02
CA HIS A 341 -15.58 -5.57 -12.87
C HIS A 341 -16.81 -4.90 -12.27
N TYR A 342 -17.76 -5.72 -11.86
CA TYR A 342 -18.93 -5.36 -11.06
C TYR A 342 -19.49 -6.60 -10.37
N LEU A 343 -20.15 -6.42 -9.24
CA LEU A 343 -20.81 -7.55 -8.57
C LEU A 343 -22.07 -7.94 -9.33
N ARG A 344 -22.14 -9.23 -9.70
CA ARG A 344 -23.28 -9.85 -10.37
C ARG A 344 -24.18 -10.48 -9.31
N ASP A 345 -25.49 -10.41 -9.52
CA ASP A 345 -26.51 -10.99 -8.62
C ASP A 345 -26.50 -12.53 -8.61
#